data_3fb91ff5161369955f29e29355e1c986
#
_entry.id   3fb91ff5161369955f29e29355e1c986
#
_cell.length_a   1.000
_cell.length_b   1.000
_cell.length_c   1.000
_cell.angle_alpha   90.00
_cell.angle_beta   90.00
_cell.angle_gamma   90.00
#
_symmetry.space_group_name_H-M   'P 1'
#
loop_
_entity.id
_entity.type
_entity.pdbx_description
1 polymer ?
#
loop_
_entity_poly.entity_id
_entity_poly.type
_entity_poly.pdbx_seq_one_letter_code
_entity_poly.pdbx_strand_id
1 'polypeptide(L)'
;MGYTEISRSWSQKPGRFTAVVFDLGDVLFTWSASTPKSPLPAKTLRNILRSARWYEYEKGNLTEDQAYSSVAEDFDVAAADVKGAFEAARDSLQSNPQLLELIHELRESGLSIYAMSNISAPDWEVLSTKATPQEWALFDRTFTSAAAHERKPNIGFYKHVIDNSGIDPARTIFVDDKIENVLTARSFGMHGIVFDDQEKVIQQLKNLCGDPIARGQNFLTSHKKRLTSVTSNNVELAENFAQLLILEATHDRSLVEYVKHAGQFNFFKNGGVLTSECFPNDLDTTSIGLTVSDHVDEATKHKVMNQMLEYQNSDGIVQVYFDHERPRIDPIVCVNVLNLFYKNGRGHELPGTLNWVEEVLKNRAYISGTYYYVSADQFLFFLSRLMQNAPEVHQRIAPIFKDRVVERFGAEADSLSLAARIIAACAVDIVDQRDLTTLLSLQNRDGSWKDGWFYKYGASGILIKNDGVTTALAIRAIQDVEKLRKSQAEVAATPRTKQSPLILKALRSIVSFTGFLDH
;
A
#
# COMPACT_ATOMS: atom_id res chain seq x y z
N MET A 1 28.35 -15.58 12.58
CA MET A 1 28.83 -14.22 12.23
C MET A 1 27.83 -13.64 11.26
N GLY A 2 27.16 -12.54 11.61
CA GLY A 2 26.38 -11.73 10.64
C GLY A 2 24.90 -11.47 10.97
N TYR A 3 24.50 -11.22 12.23
CA TYR A 3 23.12 -10.80 12.56
C TYR A 3 23.04 -9.43 13.26
N THR A 4 23.99 -8.50 13.01
CA THR A 4 24.10 -7.28 13.82
C THR A 4 23.87 -5.96 13.07
N GLU A 5 23.31 -5.95 11.85
CA GLU A 5 23.14 -4.68 11.10
C GLU A 5 21.71 -4.34 10.64
N ILE A 6 20.69 -5.11 10.98
CA ILE A 6 19.30 -4.81 10.55
C ILE A 6 18.56 -3.89 11.55
N SER A 7 19.07 -3.70 12.77
CA SER A 7 18.34 -3.01 13.85
C SER A 7 18.42 -1.48 13.86
N ARG A 8 19.03 -0.80 12.86
CA ARG A 8 19.21 0.67 12.87
C ARG A 8 18.30 1.49 11.96
N SER A 9 17.24 0.93 11.36
CA SER A 9 16.43 1.67 10.39
C SER A 9 15.05 2.16 10.91
N TRP A 10 14.76 2.04 12.19
CA TRP A 10 13.57 2.64 12.78
C TRP A 10 13.81 4.13 13.00
N SER A 11 13.40 4.97 12.01
CA SER A 11 13.54 6.41 12.17
C SER A 11 12.47 6.92 13.16
N GLN A 12 12.86 7.81 14.08
CA GLN A 12 11.96 8.47 15.06
C GLN A 12 10.95 9.45 14.42
N LYS A 13 10.58 9.27 13.17
CA LYS A 13 9.44 10.01 12.60
C LYS A 13 8.16 9.46 13.20
N PRO A 14 7.22 10.31 13.67
CA PRO A 14 5.92 9.84 14.15
C PRO A 14 5.24 9.08 13.02
N GLY A 15 5.23 7.75 13.11
CA GLY A 15 4.55 6.88 12.17
C GLY A 15 3.06 7.18 12.12
N ARG A 16 2.39 6.72 11.08
CA ARG A 16 0.94 6.84 10.94
C ARG A 16 0.20 6.20 12.12
N PHE A 17 0.66 5.05 12.59
CA PHE A 17 0.13 4.33 13.73
C PHE A 17 0.90 4.67 15.00
N THR A 18 0.19 4.71 16.13
CA THR A 18 0.75 5.00 17.46
C THR A 18 0.54 3.87 18.44
N ALA A 19 -0.33 2.92 18.11
CA ALA A 19 -0.63 1.79 18.97
C ALA A 19 -0.92 0.51 18.18
N VAL A 20 -0.64 -0.64 18.81
CA VAL A 20 -1.08 -1.95 18.34
C VAL A 20 -1.76 -2.69 19.49
N VAL A 21 -2.92 -3.27 19.21
CA VAL A 21 -3.68 -4.12 20.15
C VAL A 21 -3.65 -5.54 19.60
N PHE A 22 -3.10 -6.48 20.36
CA PHE A 22 -3.01 -7.89 20.00
C PHE A 22 -4.03 -8.73 20.76
N ASP A 23 -4.64 -9.70 20.10
CA ASP A 23 -5.21 -10.84 20.81
C ASP A 23 -4.09 -11.71 21.40
N LEU A 24 -4.42 -12.49 22.41
CA LEU A 24 -3.48 -13.43 23.06
C LEU A 24 -3.63 -14.85 22.50
N GLY A 25 -4.83 -15.44 22.58
CA GLY A 25 -5.08 -16.82 22.18
C GLY A 25 -5.03 -17.01 20.67
N ASP A 26 -4.35 -18.04 20.18
CA ASP A 26 -4.13 -18.34 18.77
C ASP A 26 -3.44 -17.20 17.97
N VAL A 27 -2.90 -16.17 18.66
CA VAL A 27 -2.03 -15.11 18.13
C VAL A 27 -0.69 -15.14 18.87
N LEU A 28 -0.62 -14.64 20.10
CA LEU A 28 0.63 -14.59 20.89
C LEU A 28 0.89 -15.88 21.67
N PHE A 29 -0.14 -16.63 21.96
CA PHE A 29 -0.05 -17.93 22.65
C PHE A 29 -0.81 -18.98 21.85
N THR A 30 -0.13 -20.08 21.56
CA THR A 30 -0.75 -21.26 20.95
C THR A 30 -1.13 -22.27 22.03
N TRP A 31 -2.18 -23.02 21.79
CA TRP A 31 -2.67 -24.09 22.64
C TRP A 31 -3.24 -25.23 21.79
N SER A 32 -3.49 -26.39 22.37
CA SER A 32 -4.02 -27.56 21.67
C SER A 32 -5.24 -28.16 22.35
N ALA A 33 -6.34 -28.24 21.58
CA ALA A 33 -7.50 -29.02 21.99
C ALA A 33 -7.27 -30.54 21.88
N SER A 34 -6.22 -30.99 21.20
CA SER A 34 -5.91 -32.40 20.91
C SER A 34 -4.67 -32.84 21.71
N THR A 35 -4.68 -32.69 23.01
CA THR A 35 -3.60 -33.20 23.87
C THR A 35 -3.81 -34.66 24.22
N PRO A 36 -2.75 -35.51 24.37
CA PRO A 36 -2.88 -36.90 24.79
C PRO A 36 -3.51 -37.09 26.16
N LYS A 37 -3.47 -36.05 27.01
CA LYS A 37 -4.03 -36.04 28.36
C LYS A 37 -5.50 -35.60 28.41
N SER A 38 -6.08 -35.08 27.32
CA SER A 38 -7.46 -34.60 27.31
C SER A 38 -8.44 -35.78 27.36
N PRO A 39 -9.33 -35.85 28.36
CA PRO A 39 -10.39 -36.87 28.41
C PRO A 39 -11.53 -36.59 27.41
N LEU A 40 -11.63 -35.39 26.84
CA LEU A 40 -12.64 -35.03 25.88
C LEU A 40 -12.07 -34.96 24.46
N PRO A 41 -12.89 -35.35 23.44
CA PRO A 41 -12.53 -35.12 22.05
C PRO A 41 -12.31 -33.64 21.77
N ALA A 42 -11.34 -33.29 20.91
CA ALA A 42 -11.04 -31.91 20.51
C ALA A 42 -12.25 -31.17 19.93
N LYS A 43 -13.14 -31.90 19.23
CA LYS A 43 -14.38 -31.31 18.69
C LYS A 43 -15.33 -30.86 19.80
N THR A 44 -15.48 -31.69 20.85
CA THR A 44 -16.32 -31.36 22.01
C THR A 44 -15.77 -30.15 22.74
N LEU A 45 -14.46 -30.11 23.01
CA LEU A 45 -13.80 -28.97 23.66
C LEU A 45 -13.98 -27.66 22.86
N ARG A 46 -13.81 -27.69 21.53
CA ARG A 46 -14.05 -26.53 20.68
C ARG A 46 -15.52 -26.09 20.67
N ASN A 47 -16.47 -27.01 20.77
CA ASN A 47 -17.90 -26.67 20.85
C ASN A 47 -18.23 -26.03 22.20
N ILE A 48 -17.65 -26.50 23.31
CA ILE A 48 -17.79 -25.88 24.63
C ILE A 48 -17.31 -24.40 24.58
N LEU A 49 -16.12 -24.13 24.02
CA LEU A 49 -15.56 -22.79 23.85
C LEU A 49 -16.45 -21.83 23.02
N ARG A 50 -17.38 -22.37 22.22
CA ARG A 50 -18.34 -21.59 21.41
C ARG A 50 -19.73 -21.52 22.03
N SER A 51 -19.91 -22.06 23.23
CA SER A 51 -21.22 -22.08 23.90
C SER A 51 -21.51 -20.76 24.63
N ALA A 52 -22.79 -20.45 24.80
CA ALA A 52 -23.23 -19.29 25.55
C ALA A 52 -22.78 -19.35 27.03
N ARG A 53 -22.75 -20.55 27.63
CA ARG A 53 -22.26 -20.76 29.01
C ARG A 53 -20.80 -20.40 29.15
N TRP A 54 -19.97 -20.81 28.17
CA TRP A 54 -18.55 -20.46 28.17
C TRP A 54 -18.33 -18.97 28.02
N TYR A 55 -19.13 -18.30 27.20
CA TYR A 55 -19.08 -16.85 27.04
C TYR A 55 -19.39 -16.09 28.36
N GLU A 56 -20.32 -16.60 29.18
CA GLU A 56 -20.58 -16.03 30.50
C GLU A 56 -19.41 -16.25 31.47
N TYR A 57 -18.73 -17.39 31.36
CA TYR A 57 -17.51 -17.67 32.13
C TYR A 57 -16.34 -16.75 31.72
N GLU A 58 -16.11 -16.56 30.41
CA GLU A 58 -15.11 -15.60 29.92
C GLU A 58 -15.37 -14.18 30.37
N LYS A 59 -16.62 -13.78 30.57
CA LYS A 59 -16.99 -12.46 31.12
C LYS A 59 -16.89 -12.36 32.65
N GLY A 60 -16.53 -13.45 33.32
CA GLY A 60 -16.45 -13.51 34.78
C GLY A 60 -17.81 -13.58 35.51
N ASN A 61 -18.91 -13.87 34.77
CA ASN A 61 -20.26 -14.02 35.34
C ASN A 61 -20.49 -15.38 35.98
N LEU A 62 -19.63 -16.36 35.73
CA LEU A 62 -19.65 -17.71 36.34
C LEU A 62 -18.29 -17.99 36.97
N THR A 63 -18.32 -18.70 38.10
CA THR A 63 -17.10 -19.34 38.64
C THR A 63 -16.68 -20.50 37.74
N GLU A 64 -15.45 -20.99 37.91
CA GLU A 64 -14.94 -22.13 37.15
C GLU A 64 -15.80 -23.37 37.37
N ASP A 65 -16.14 -23.71 38.63
CA ASP A 65 -17.00 -24.85 38.94
C ASP A 65 -18.41 -24.73 38.34
N GLN A 66 -19.00 -23.52 38.38
CA GLN A 66 -20.30 -23.28 37.77
C GLN A 66 -20.24 -23.45 36.23
N ALA A 67 -19.18 -22.95 35.60
CA ALA A 67 -18.96 -23.10 34.18
C ALA A 67 -18.81 -24.56 33.76
N TYR A 68 -17.94 -25.27 34.45
CA TYR A 68 -17.69 -26.70 34.12
C TYR A 68 -18.94 -27.56 34.36
N SER A 69 -19.70 -27.34 35.44
CA SER A 69 -20.94 -28.05 35.71
C SER A 69 -22.01 -27.75 34.63
N SER A 70 -22.19 -26.46 34.32
CA SER A 70 -23.20 -26.05 33.32
C SER A 70 -22.91 -26.59 31.90
N VAL A 71 -21.63 -26.53 31.45
CA VAL A 71 -21.28 -27.08 30.12
C VAL A 71 -21.29 -28.62 30.11
N ALA A 72 -21.01 -29.23 31.22
CA ALA A 72 -21.11 -30.71 31.36
C ALA A 72 -22.55 -31.18 31.14
N GLU A 73 -23.54 -30.46 31.70
CA GLU A 73 -24.96 -30.70 31.46
C GLU A 73 -25.35 -30.47 29.99
N ASP A 74 -24.94 -29.33 29.40
CA ASP A 74 -25.30 -28.92 28.04
C ASP A 74 -24.72 -29.90 26.98
N PHE A 75 -23.59 -30.53 27.25
CA PHE A 75 -22.87 -31.39 26.30
C PHE A 75 -22.92 -32.90 26.65
N ASP A 76 -23.66 -33.29 27.70
CA ASP A 76 -23.80 -34.67 28.18
C ASP A 76 -22.44 -35.33 28.41
N VAL A 77 -21.57 -34.68 29.20
CA VAL A 77 -20.23 -35.15 29.59
C VAL A 77 -20.04 -34.97 31.09
N ALA A 78 -19.05 -35.67 31.68
CA ALA A 78 -18.76 -35.49 33.10
C ALA A 78 -18.04 -34.13 33.34
N ALA A 79 -18.41 -33.40 34.39
CA ALA A 79 -17.75 -32.15 34.77
C ALA A 79 -16.24 -32.34 35.04
N ALA A 80 -15.85 -33.50 35.59
CA ALA A 80 -14.45 -33.88 35.80
C ALA A 80 -13.69 -34.01 34.45
N ASP A 81 -14.34 -34.48 33.38
CA ASP A 81 -13.73 -34.58 32.06
C ASP A 81 -13.60 -33.20 31.41
N VAL A 82 -14.57 -32.30 31.62
CA VAL A 82 -14.45 -30.89 31.21
C VAL A 82 -13.22 -30.25 31.88
N LYS A 83 -13.11 -30.35 33.20
CA LYS A 83 -11.98 -29.84 33.95
C LYS A 83 -10.65 -30.40 33.44
N GLY A 84 -10.53 -31.72 33.33
CA GLY A 84 -9.30 -32.38 32.86
C GLY A 84 -8.93 -31.98 31.42
N ALA A 85 -9.92 -31.72 30.54
CA ALA A 85 -9.64 -31.27 29.20
C ALA A 85 -9.10 -29.82 29.17
N PHE A 86 -9.62 -28.91 30.00
CA PHE A 86 -9.11 -27.54 30.10
C PHE A 86 -7.76 -27.48 30.82
N GLU A 87 -7.51 -28.28 31.84
CA GLU A 87 -6.19 -28.41 32.45
C GLU A 87 -5.15 -28.88 31.42
N ALA A 88 -5.48 -29.90 30.63
CA ALA A 88 -4.60 -30.39 29.58
C ALA A 88 -4.37 -29.33 28.47
N ALA A 89 -5.39 -28.49 28.14
CA ALA A 89 -5.25 -27.37 27.22
C ALA A 89 -4.34 -26.26 27.79
N ARG A 90 -4.49 -25.90 29.06
CA ARG A 90 -3.62 -24.95 29.79
C ARG A 90 -2.16 -25.42 29.84
N ASP A 91 -1.91 -26.72 30.09
CA ASP A 91 -0.58 -27.31 30.05
C ASP A 91 0.10 -27.15 28.69
N SER A 92 -0.68 -27.18 27.60
CA SER A 92 -0.19 -27.07 26.23
C SER A 92 0.14 -25.64 25.75
N LEU A 93 -0.21 -24.61 26.55
CA LEU A 93 0.03 -23.23 26.22
C LEU A 93 1.51 -22.93 26.04
N GLN A 94 1.84 -22.30 24.90
CA GLN A 94 3.19 -21.86 24.54
C GLN A 94 3.15 -20.45 23.96
N SER A 95 4.10 -19.61 24.37
CA SER A 95 4.29 -18.28 23.78
C SER A 95 4.88 -18.38 22.38
N ASN A 96 4.64 -17.36 21.56
CA ASN A 96 5.19 -17.23 20.21
C ASN A 96 6.42 -16.31 20.23
N PRO A 97 7.65 -16.86 20.22
CA PRO A 97 8.87 -16.05 20.38
C PRO A 97 9.06 -15.03 19.26
N GLN A 98 8.68 -15.37 18.01
CA GLN A 98 8.85 -14.46 16.86
C GLN A 98 7.95 -13.23 16.96
N LEU A 99 6.72 -13.40 17.47
CA LEU A 99 5.82 -12.28 17.71
C LEU A 99 6.24 -11.44 18.91
N LEU A 100 6.78 -12.05 19.96
CA LEU A 100 7.33 -11.32 21.10
C LEU A 100 8.55 -10.49 20.69
N GLU A 101 9.41 -11.02 19.82
CA GLU A 101 10.53 -10.26 19.22
C GLU A 101 10.00 -9.07 18.40
N LEU A 102 8.99 -9.28 17.54
CA LEU A 102 8.36 -8.20 16.79
C LEU A 102 7.76 -7.13 17.73
N ILE A 103 7.07 -7.54 18.81
CA ILE A 103 6.48 -6.62 19.78
C ILE A 103 7.56 -5.77 20.44
N HIS A 104 8.70 -6.37 20.78
CA HIS A 104 9.86 -5.63 21.28
C HIS A 104 10.35 -4.57 20.28
N GLU A 105 10.53 -4.96 18.99
CA GLU A 105 10.91 -4.03 17.94
C GLU A 105 9.90 -2.86 17.78
N LEU A 106 8.58 -3.17 17.79
CA LEU A 106 7.52 -2.18 17.69
C LEU A 106 7.54 -1.19 18.87
N ARG A 107 7.76 -1.69 20.09
CA ARG A 107 7.87 -0.86 21.29
C ARG A 107 9.10 0.04 21.25
N GLU A 108 10.26 -0.49 20.84
CA GLU A 108 11.48 0.33 20.66
C GLU A 108 11.30 1.43 19.61
N SER A 109 10.41 1.22 18.62
CA SER A 109 10.06 2.24 17.65
C SER A 109 9.10 3.32 18.17
N GLY A 110 8.65 3.20 19.43
CA GLY A 110 7.82 4.18 20.13
C GLY A 110 6.31 3.94 20.02
N LEU A 111 5.87 2.74 19.60
CA LEU A 111 4.45 2.38 19.63
C LEU A 111 4.02 1.93 21.02
N SER A 112 2.79 2.29 21.40
CA SER A 112 2.11 1.71 22.55
C SER A 112 1.56 0.33 22.20
N ILE A 113 1.77 -0.65 23.06
CA ILE A 113 1.38 -2.04 22.82
C ILE A 113 0.37 -2.48 23.87
N TYR A 114 -0.74 -3.02 23.42
CA TYR A 114 -1.82 -3.52 24.28
C TYR A 114 -2.19 -4.95 23.93
N ALA A 115 -2.72 -5.68 24.91
CA ALA A 115 -3.36 -6.97 24.67
C ALA A 115 -4.85 -6.90 25.02
N MET A 116 -5.70 -7.60 24.24
CA MET A 116 -7.14 -7.68 24.44
C MET A 116 -7.63 -9.11 24.21
N SER A 117 -7.95 -9.84 25.27
CA SER A 117 -8.25 -11.27 25.20
C SER A 117 -9.61 -11.65 25.78
N ASN A 118 -10.31 -12.59 25.12
CA ASN A 118 -11.44 -13.30 25.68
C ASN A 118 -10.89 -14.43 26.56
N ILE A 119 -10.85 -14.21 27.87
CA ILE A 119 -10.25 -15.14 28.82
C ILE A 119 -10.86 -14.98 30.22
N SER A 120 -11.17 -16.10 30.87
CA SER A 120 -11.63 -16.11 32.27
C SER A 120 -10.52 -15.71 33.24
N ALA A 121 -10.85 -15.34 34.47
CA ALA A 121 -9.86 -14.98 35.46
C ALA A 121 -8.92 -16.17 35.80
N PRO A 122 -9.40 -17.43 36.05
CA PRO A 122 -8.53 -18.56 36.29
C PRO A 122 -7.63 -18.92 35.10
N ASP A 123 -8.15 -18.81 33.85
CA ASP A 123 -7.34 -19.05 32.65
C ASP A 123 -6.26 -17.98 32.49
N TRP A 124 -6.56 -16.73 32.83
CA TRP A 124 -5.59 -15.64 32.83
C TRP A 124 -4.47 -15.86 33.84
N GLU A 125 -4.79 -16.32 35.07
CA GLU A 125 -3.79 -16.65 36.09
C GLU A 125 -2.78 -17.66 35.53
N VAL A 126 -3.23 -18.70 34.83
CA VAL A 126 -2.34 -19.70 34.22
C VAL A 126 -1.59 -19.10 33.05
N LEU A 127 -2.27 -18.42 32.10
CA LEU A 127 -1.63 -17.84 30.92
C LEU A 127 -0.53 -16.84 31.29
N SER A 128 -0.75 -16.04 32.33
CA SER A 128 0.22 -15.04 32.80
C SER A 128 1.56 -15.64 33.21
N THR A 129 1.60 -16.95 33.59
CA THR A 129 2.84 -17.67 33.93
C THR A 129 3.58 -18.21 32.70
N LYS A 130 2.98 -18.17 31.50
CA LYS A 130 3.56 -18.76 30.27
C LYS A 130 4.49 -17.82 29.51
N ALA A 131 4.67 -16.61 30.00
CA ALA A 131 5.68 -15.65 29.54
C ALA A 131 6.39 -15.05 30.77
N THR A 132 7.59 -14.53 30.55
CA THR A 132 8.40 -13.91 31.60
C THR A 132 7.84 -12.53 31.99
N PRO A 133 8.16 -12.02 33.20
CA PRO A 133 7.79 -10.65 33.58
C PRO A 133 8.31 -9.60 32.61
N GLN A 134 9.47 -9.83 31.96
CA GLN A 134 10.05 -8.94 30.97
C GLN A 134 9.24 -8.93 29.68
N GLU A 135 8.72 -10.07 29.24
CA GLU A 135 7.83 -10.17 28.07
C GLU A 135 6.49 -9.50 28.33
N TRP A 136 5.91 -9.68 29.53
CA TRP A 136 4.68 -8.96 29.90
C TRP A 136 4.90 -7.45 30.02
N ALA A 137 6.07 -6.99 30.40
CA ALA A 137 6.41 -5.57 30.45
C ALA A 137 6.48 -4.89 29.07
N LEU A 138 6.42 -5.67 27.98
CA LEU A 138 6.28 -5.14 26.61
C LEU A 138 4.89 -4.52 26.37
N PHE A 139 3.88 -4.92 27.15
CA PHE A 139 2.52 -4.40 27.03
C PHE A 139 2.29 -3.24 28.01
N ASP A 140 1.78 -2.11 27.51
CA ASP A 140 1.37 -0.99 28.37
C ASP A 140 0.19 -1.38 29.26
N ARG A 141 -0.71 -2.22 28.71
CA ARG A 141 -1.80 -2.83 29.46
C ARG A 141 -2.37 -4.06 28.76
N THR A 142 -2.80 -5.05 29.57
CA THR A 142 -3.59 -6.19 29.12
C THR A 142 -5.03 -6.06 29.58
N PHE A 143 -5.97 -6.19 28.64
CA PHE A 143 -7.40 -6.17 28.89
C PHE A 143 -7.97 -7.58 28.74
N THR A 144 -8.59 -8.09 29.79
CA THR A 144 -9.24 -9.41 29.80
C THR A 144 -10.76 -9.25 29.84
N SER A 145 -11.47 -10.14 29.18
CA SER A 145 -12.94 -10.14 29.17
C SER A 145 -13.52 -10.31 30.58
N ALA A 146 -12.88 -11.12 31.44
CA ALA A 146 -13.32 -11.29 32.82
C ALA A 146 -13.23 -10.00 33.64
N ALA A 147 -12.15 -9.20 33.49
CA ALA A 147 -12.00 -7.94 34.21
C ALA A 147 -12.91 -6.83 33.66
N ALA A 148 -13.22 -6.89 32.38
CA ALA A 148 -14.09 -5.90 31.72
C ALA A 148 -15.58 -6.24 31.83
N HIS A 149 -15.94 -7.46 32.21
CA HIS A 149 -17.29 -8.05 32.14
C HIS A 149 -17.91 -7.98 30.75
N GLU A 150 -17.05 -7.93 29.73
CA GLU A 150 -17.39 -7.82 28.32
C GLU A 150 -16.43 -8.69 27.50
N ARG A 151 -16.84 -9.11 26.30
CA ARG A 151 -15.99 -9.95 25.44
C ARG A 151 -16.04 -9.52 23.97
N LYS A 152 -15.01 -9.83 23.20
CA LYS A 152 -15.06 -9.73 21.73
C LYS A 152 -16.07 -10.73 21.16
N PRO A 153 -16.82 -10.41 20.12
CA PRO A 153 -16.83 -9.16 19.34
C PRO A 153 -17.79 -8.07 19.84
N ASN A 154 -18.27 -8.11 21.09
CA ASN A 154 -19.20 -7.12 21.62
C ASN A 154 -18.58 -5.72 21.67
N ILE A 155 -19.32 -4.73 21.21
CA ILE A 155 -18.91 -3.31 21.14
C ILE A 155 -18.42 -2.78 22.52
N GLY A 156 -19.04 -3.21 23.61
CA GLY A 156 -18.69 -2.78 24.97
C GLY A 156 -17.23 -3.01 25.32
N PHE A 157 -16.63 -4.15 24.89
CA PHE A 157 -15.24 -4.42 25.19
C PHE A 157 -14.27 -3.50 24.45
N TYR A 158 -14.56 -3.17 23.17
CA TYR A 158 -13.75 -2.21 22.41
C TYR A 158 -13.83 -0.81 23.01
N LYS A 159 -15.03 -0.35 23.39
CA LYS A 159 -15.19 0.92 24.11
C LYS A 159 -14.40 0.94 25.39
N HIS A 160 -14.50 -0.14 26.21
CA HIS A 160 -13.73 -0.27 27.44
C HIS A 160 -12.22 -0.14 27.19
N VAL A 161 -11.68 -0.78 26.14
CA VAL A 161 -10.26 -0.69 25.77
C VAL A 161 -9.90 0.73 25.36
N ILE A 162 -10.68 1.36 24.46
CA ILE A 162 -10.43 2.73 23.97
C ILE A 162 -10.44 3.72 25.15
N ASP A 163 -11.46 3.67 26.00
CA ASP A 163 -11.65 4.62 27.11
C ASP A 163 -10.55 4.48 28.18
N ASN A 164 -10.04 3.26 28.40
CA ASN A 164 -9.06 2.98 29.44
C ASN A 164 -7.60 3.01 28.97
N SER A 165 -7.35 3.01 27.65
CA SER A 165 -6.01 3.14 27.09
C SER A 165 -5.73 4.53 26.52
N GLY A 166 -6.77 5.28 26.18
CA GLY A 166 -6.65 6.58 25.52
C GLY A 166 -6.14 6.51 24.08
N ILE A 167 -6.20 5.33 23.44
CA ILE A 167 -5.78 5.15 22.05
C ILE A 167 -6.70 5.90 21.10
N ASP A 168 -6.13 6.43 20.01
CA ASP A 168 -6.88 6.93 18.86
C ASP A 168 -7.14 5.74 17.90
N PRO A 169 -8.41 5.31 17.71
CA PRO A 169 -8.72 4.18 16.82
C PRO A 169 -8.18 4.36 15.41
N ALA A 170 -8.23 5.57 14.85
CA ALA A 170 -7.75 5.85 13.50
C ALA A 170 -6.22 5.67 13.35
N ARG A 171 -5.50 5.63 14.48
CA ARG A 171 -4.05 5.45 14.57
C ARG A 171 -3.66 4.16 15.29
N THR A 172 -4.59 3.20 15.38
CA THR A 172 -4.39 1.93 16.08
C THR A 172 -4.53 0.76 15.11
N ILE A 173 -3.62 -0.21 15.21
CA ILE A 173 -3.73 -1.51 14.55
C ILE A 173 -4.32 -2.51 15.55
N PHE A 174 -5.25 -3.34 15.09
CA PHE A 174 -5.84 -4.45 15.86
C PHE A 174 -5.55 -5.77 15.17
N VAL A 175 -4.96 -6.73 15.88
CA VAL A 175 -4.56 -8.05 15.36
C VAL A 175 -5.29 -9.14 16.12
N ASP A 176 -6.06 -9.97 15.40
CA ASP A 176 -6.88 -11.04 16.00
C ASP A 176 -7.10 -12.15 14.97
N ASP A 177 -7.21 -13.41 15.40
CA ASP A 177 -7.43 -14.56 14.50
C ASP A 177 -8.88 -14.71 14.04
N LYS A 178 -9.83 -14.02 14.71
CA LYS A 178 -11.26 -14.07 14.38
C LYS A 178 -11.68 -12.87 13.54
N ILE A 179 -12.20 -13.12 12.34
CA ILE A 179 -12.67 -12.06 11.44
C ILE A 179 -13.77 -11.19 12.06
N GLU A 180 -14.69 -11.76 12.87
CA GLU A 180 -15.73 -11.02 13.56
C GLU A 180 -15.17 -10.01 14.57
N ASN A 181 -14.09 -10.34 15.27
CA ASN A 181 -13.40 -9.43 16.17
C ASN A 181 -12.74 -8.29 15.38
N VAL A 182 -12.08 -8.64 14.27
CA VAL A 182 -11.44 -7.66 13.38
C VAL A 182 -12.46 -6.71 12.75
N LEU A 183 -13.64 -7.22 12.34
CA LEU A 183 -14.72 -6.40 11.80
C LEU A 183 -15.21 -5.37 12.83
N THR A 184 -15.38 -5.79 14.09
CA THR A 184 -15.77 -4.86 15.16
C THR A 184 -14.68 -3.80 15.39
N ALA A 185 -13.40 -4.14 15.41
CA ALA A 185 -12.31 -3.17 15.50
C ALA A 185 -12.34 -2.16 14.34
N ARG A 186 -12.57 -2.64 13.12
CA ARG A 186 -12.71 -1.79 11.92
C ARG A 186 -13.90 -0.84 12.02
N SER A 187 -15.00 -1.25 12.67
CA SER A 187 -16.18 -0.38 12.87
C SER A 187 -15.91 0.83 13.77
N PHE A 188 -14.85 0.77 14.58
CA PHE A 188 -14.32 1.90 15.36
C PHE A 188 -13.27 2.73 14.60
N GLY A 189 -12.93 2.36 13.37
CA GLY A 189 -11.90 3.03 12.57
C GLY A 189 -10.48 2.48 12.77
N MET A 190 -10.29 1.39 13.53
CA MET A 190 -8.98 0.74 13.68
C MET A 190 -8.55 0.06 12.37
N HIS A 191 -7.26 -0.04 12.13
CA HIS A 191 -6.72 -0.89 11.07
C HIS A 191 -6.67 -2.35 11.54
N GLY A 192 -7.70 -3.13 11.19
CA GLY A 192 -7.82 -4.52 11.61
C GLY A 192 -7.06 -5.48 10.68
N ILE A 193 -6.24 -6.36 11.26
CA ILE A 193 -5.49 -7.44 10.59
C ILE A 193 -6.01 -8.77 11.11
N VAL A 194 -6.41 -9.67 10.21
CA VAL A 194 -6.74 -11.05 10.56
C VAL A 194 -5.44 -11.85 10.63
N PHE A 195 -5.20 -12.52 11.77
CA PHE A 195 -4.03 -13.37 11.98
C PHE A 195 -4.28 -14.76 11.38
N ASP A 196 -4.03 -14.89 10.09
CA ASP A 196 -4.19 -16.13 9.32
C ASP A 196 -2.85 -16.80 8.95
N ASP A 197 -1.80 -15.99 8.80
CA ASP A 197 -0.44 -16.40 8.48
C ASP A 197 0.55 -15.50 9.22
N GLN A 198 1.34 -16.10 10.08
CA GLN A 198 2.28 -15.40 10.97
C GLN A 198 3.30 -14.56 10.18
N GLU A 199 3.93 -15.15 9.18
CA GLU A 199 4.98 -14.48 8.41
C GLU A 199 4.43 -13.26 7.67
N LYS A 200 3.23 -13.39 7.10
CA LYS A 200 2.51 -12.33 6.42
C LYS A 200 2.12 -11.20 7.38
N VAL A 201 1.62 -11.54 8.57
CA VAL A 201 1.21 -10.52 9.56
C VAL A 201 2.43 -9.79 10.11
N ILE A 202 3.54 -10.49 10.41
CA ILE A 202 4.81 -9.85 10.79
C ILE A 202 5.26 -8.88 9.71
N GLN A 203 5.21 -9.29 8.45
CA GLN A 203 5.58 -8.44 7.32
C GLN A 203 4.69 -7.20 7.22
N GLN A 204 3.36 -7.36 7.34
CA GLN A 204 2.41 -6.25 7.32
C GLN A 204 2.67 -5.24 8.45
N LEU A 205 2.89 -5.73 9.68
CA LEU A 205 3.18 -4.86 10.82
C LEU A 205 4.49 -4.09 10.62
N LYS A 206 5.55 -4.76 10.16
CA LYS A 206 6.82 -4.10 9.81
C LYS A 206 6.65 -3.05 8.70
N ASN A 207 5.79 -3.29 7.73
CA ASN A 207 5.52 -2.34 6.65
C ASN A 207 4.70 -1.13 7.11
N LEU A 208 3.70 -1.35 7.98
CA LEU A 208 2.81 -0.29 8.44
C LEU A 208 3.45 0.61 9.51
N CYS A 209 4.38 0.07 10.29
CA CYS A 209 5.01 0.74 11.42
C CYS A 209 6.45 1.21 11.14
N GLY A 210 7.11 0.67 10.10
CA GLY A 210 8.49 0.99 9.73
C GLY A 210 8.65 2.22 8.83
N ASP A 211 9.86 2.39 8.29
CA ASP A 211 10.18 3.42 7.27
C ASP A 211 10.20 2.77 5.86
N PRO A 212 9.08 2.79 5.14
CA PRO A 212 9.00 2.18 3.82
C PRO A 212 9.85 2.89 2.77
N ILE A 213 10.07 4.20 2.94
CA ILE A 213 10.90 5.01 2.02
C ILE A 213 12.36 4.57 2.13
N ALA A 214 12.91 4.54 3.36
CA ALA A 214 14.30 4.14 3.58
C ALA A 214 14.56 2.70 3.11
N ARG A 215 13.64 1.78 3.36
CA ARG A 215 13.73 0.38 2.89
C ARG A 215 13.71 0.29 1.37
N GLY A 216 12.82 1.03 0.71
CA GLY A 216 12.76 1.09 -0.75
C GLY A 216 14.01 1.72 -1.38
N GLN A 217 14.54 2.79 -0.80
CA GLN A 217 15.79 3.41 -1.22
C GLN A 217 16.99 2.45 -1.08
N ASN A 218 17.05 1.68 0.01
CA ASN A 218 18.07 0.65 0.20
C ASN A 218 17.99 -0.45 -0.87
N PHE A 219 16.77 -0.89 -1.24
CA PHE A 219 16.58 -1.81 -2.35
C PHE A 219 17.12 -1.24 -3.67
N LEU A 220 16.71 -0.02 -4.06
CA LEU A 220 17.18 0.61 -5.30
C LEU A 220 18.70 0.75 -5.32
N THR A 221 19.31 1.17 -4.20
CA THR A 221 20.75 1.36 -4.07
C THR A 221 21.53 0.05 -4.18
N SER A 222 21.03 -1.02 -3.54
CA SER A 222 21.66 -2.34 -3.59
C SER A 222 21.58 -3.00 -4.96
N HIS A 223 20.60 -2.60 -5.79
CA HIS A 223 20.37 -3.07 -7.15
C HIS A 223 20.75 -2.05 -8.24
N LYS A 224 21.46 -0.98 -7.87
CA LYS A 224 21.86 0.07 -8.83
C LYS A 224 22.47 -0.51 -10.11
N LYS A 225 22.05 0.04 -11.27
CA LYS A 225 22.46 -0.38 -12.62
C LYS A 225 22.11 -1.82 -13.01
N ARG A 226 21.33 -2.54 -12.18
CA ARG A 226 20.87 -3.91 -12.41
C ARG A 226 19.35 -4.04 -12.36
N LEU A 227 18.63 -2.92 -12.40
CA LEU A 227 17.17 -2.85 -12.39
C LEU A 227 16.63 -3.14 -13.80
N THR A 228 16.78 -4.38 -14.27
CA THR A 228 16.32 -4.84 -15.59
C THR A 228 14.82 -5.12 -15.58
N SER A 229 14.19 -5.00 -16.74
CA SER A 229 12.79 -5.40 -16.94
C SER A 229 12.70 -6.90 -17.19
N VAL A 230 11.57 -7.51 -16.82
CA VAL A 230 11.33 -8.95 -17.01
C VAL A 230 9.95 -9.15 -17.63
N THR A 231 9.88 -10.05 -18.62
CA THR A 231 8.62 -10.41 -19.28
C THR A 231 7.84 -11.46 -18.50
N SER A 232 6.54 -11.62 -18.82
CA SER A 232 5.72 -12.72 -18.31
C SER A 232 6.23 -14.12 -18.70
N ASN A 233 7.14 -14.20 -19.67
CA ASN A 233 7.84 -15.43 -20.08
C ASN A 233 9.22 -15.57 -19.43
N ASN A 234 9.52 -14.77 -18.38
CA ASN A 234 10.80 -14.76 -17.67
C ASN A 234 12.02 -14.40 -18.55
N VAL A 235 11.84 -13.62 -19.61
CA VAL A 235 12.93 -13.09 -20.42
C VAL A 235 13.33 -11.72 -19.86
N GLU A 236 14.62 -11.55 -19.55
CA GLU A 236 15.16 -10.24 -19.15
C GLU A 236 15.29 -9.32 -20.35
N LEU A 237 14.90 -8.06 -20.14
CA LEU A 237 14.98 -6.99 -21.13
C LEU A 237 15.88 -5.87 -20.63
N ALA A 238 16.96 -5.63 -21.36
CA ALA A 238 17.78 -4.43 -21.19
C ALA A 238 17.17 -3.29 -22.03
N GLU A 239 16.43 -2.42 -21.39
CA GLU A 239 15.69 -1.35 -22.08
C GLU A 239 15.89 0.02 -21.40
N ASN A 240 15.64 1.09 -22.17
CA ASN A 240 15.90 2.46 -21.75
C ASN A 240 14.74 3.10 -20.99
N PHE A 241 13.50 2.77 -21.35
CA PHE A 241 12.32 3.48 -20.87
C PHE A 241 12.15 3.39 -19.34
N ALA A 242 12.25 2.18 -18.78
CA ALA A 242 12.19 1.99 -17.32
C ALA A 242 13.34 2.70 -16.60
N GLN A 243 14.55 2.68 -17.17
CA GLN A 243 15.70 3.37 -16.58
C GLN A 243 15.46 4.88 -16.52
N LEU A 244 14.88 5.46 -17.58
CA LEU A 244 14.56 6.88 -17.64
C LEU A 244 13.43 7.25 -16.67
N LEU A 245 12.43 6.39 -16.48
CA LEU A 245 11.38 6.60 -15.48
C LEU A 245 11.90 6.51 -14.04
N ILE A 246 12.79 5.56 -13.75
CA ILE A 246 13.45 5.48 -12.44
C ILE A 246 14.23 6.77 -12.19
N LEU A 247 14.98 7.26 -13.19
CA LEU A 247 15.72 8.52 -13.10
C LEU A 247 14.78 9.69 -12.83
N GLU A 248 13.64 9.78 -13.53
CA GLU A 248 12.66 10.83 -13.32
C GLU A 248 12.05 10.79 -11.91
N ALA A 249 11.71 9.60 -11.42
CA ALA A 249 11.08 9.43 -10.13
C ALA A 249 12.03 9.69 -8.95
N THR A 250 13.32 9.34 -9.10
CA THR A 250 14.32 9.39 -8.01
C THR A 250 15.26 10.58 -8.09
N HIS A 251 15.44 11.18 -9.28
CA HIS A 251 16.49 12.15 -9.60
C HIS A 251 17.92 11.66 -9.31
N ASP A 252 18.10 10.34 -9.11
CA ASP A 252 19.39 9.72 -8.81
C ASP A 252 19.95 8.95 -10.02
N ARG A 253 20.88 9.58 -10.73
CA ARG A 253 21.53 9.00 -11.88
C ARG A 253 22.40 7.79 -11.56
N SER A 254 22.85 7.64 -10.32
CA SER A 254 23.68 6.51 -9.91
C SER A 254 22.95 5.17 -9.94
N LEU A 255 21.62 5.19 -9.87
CA LEU A 255 20.77 4.00 -9.84
C LEU A 255 20.60 3.34 -11.21
N VAL A 256 20.68 4.13 -12.28
CA VAL A 256 20.25 3.73 -13.63
C VAL A 256 21.40 3.59 -14.62
N GLU A 257 21.15 2.77 -15.62
CA GLU A 257 22.02 2.62 -16.78
C GLU A 257 21.18 2.60 -18.07
N TYR A 258 21.36 3.57 -18.92
CA TYR A 258 20.68 3.67 -20.21
C TYR A 258 21.63 4.14 -21.31
N VAL A 259 21.29 3.89 -22.57
CA VAL A 259 22.08 4.33 -23.71
C VAL A 259 21.90 5.84 -23.89
N LYS A 260 23.02 6.57 -23.91
CA LYS A 260 23.01 8.03 -24.17
C LYS A 260 22.86 8.28 -25.67
N HIS A 261 21.63 8.32 -26.13
CA HIS A 261 21.32 8.70 -27.52
C HIS A 261 21.56 10.20 -27.73
N ALA A 262 22.06 10.55 -28.92
CA ALA A 262 22.32 11.93 -29.27
C ALA A 262 21.05 12.73 -29.63
N GLY A 263 19.90 12.07 -29.78
CA GLY A 263 18.62 12.69 -30.17
C GLY A 263 17.44 11.76 -29.94
N GLN A 264 17.07 10.97 -30.95
CA GLN A 264 15.98 10.00 -30.82
C GLN A 264 16.42 8.80 -29.97
N PHE A 265 15.56 8.32 -29.10
CA PHE A 265 15.80 7.17 -28.22
C PHE A 265 15.08 5.93 -28.74
N ASN A 266 15.71 4.77 -28.53
CA ASN A 266 15.11 3.47 -28.75
C ASN A 266 14.66 2.88 -27.41
N PHE A 267 13.58 2.11 -27.42
CA PHE A 267 13.15 1.37 -26.24
C PHE A 267 14.24 0.40 -25.76
N PHE A 268 14.82 -0.40 -26.67
CA PHE A 268 15.85 -1.38 -26.33
C PHE A 268 17.25 -0.77 -26.29
N LYS A 269 18.11 -1.29 -25.39
CA LYS A 269 19.52 -0.92 -25.34
C LYS A 269 20.34 -1.55 -26.47
N ASN A 270 20.06 -2.81 -26.83
CA ASN A 270 20.90 -3.66 -27.68
C ASN A 270 20.13 -4.35 -28.83
N GLY A 271 19.08 -3.70 -29.37
CA GLY A 271 18.20 -4.27 -30.38
C GLY A 271 16.98 -4.98 -29.81
N GLY A 272 16.01 -5.27 -30.68
CA GLY A 272 14.70 -5.79 -30.27
C GLY A 272 14.78 -7.21 -29.71
N VAL A 273 14.12 -7.44 -28.58
CA VAL A 273 13.99 -8.76 -27.94
C VAL A 273 12.54 -9.20 -28.03
N LEU A 274 12.24 -10.43 -28.44
CA LEU A 274 10.89 -10.95 -28.71
C LEU A 274 10.09 -10.12 -29.75
N THR A 275 10.79 -9.36 -30.57
CA THR A 275 10.27 -8.54 -31.67
C THR A 275 11.31 -8.42 -32.78
N SER A 276 11.11 -7.54 -33.76
CA SER A 276 12.10 -7.27 -34.82
C SER A 276 13.43 -6.80 -34.22
N GLU A 277 14.54 -7.37 -34.67
CA GLU A 277 15.89 -6.96 -34.27
C GLU A 277 16.13 -5.46 -34.56
N CYS A 278 15.68 -4.99 -35.73
CA CYS A 278 15.67 -3.56 -36.11
C CYS A 278 14.42 -2.87 -35.57
N PHE A 279 14.29 -2.78 -34.25
CA PHE A 279 13.18 -2.06 -33.63
C PHE A 279 13.36 -0.54 -33.84
N PRO A 280 12.33 0.19 -34.30
CA PRO A 280 12.44 1.62 -34.56
C PRO A 280 12.58 2.43 -33.27
N ASN A 281 13.18 3.62 -33.39
CA ASN A 281 13.07 4.62 -32.32
C ASN A 281 11.61 5.02 -32.15
N ASP A 282 11.25 5.35 -30.93
CA ASP A 282 9.86 5.66 -30.58
C ASP A 282 9.73 7.03 -29.90
N LEU A 283 8.56 7.64 -30.07
CA LEU A 283 8.27 8.96 -29.52
C LEU A 283 8.14 8.92 -28.00
N ASP A 284 7.77 7.78 -27.45
CA ASP A 284 7.55 7.58 -26.01
C ASP A 284 8.87 7.63 -25.23
N THR A 285 9.80 6.71 -25.57
CA THR A 285 11.13 6.67 -24.95
C THR A 285 11.91 7.94 -25.23
N THR A 286 11.77 8.51 -26.44
CA THR A 286 12.41 9.77 -26.81
C THR A 286 11.87 10.93 -25.97
N SER A 287 10.57 11.00 -25.73
CA SER A 287 9.96 12.09 -24.93
C SER A 287 10.44 12.06 -23.50
N ILE A 288 10.45 10.89 -22.85
CA ILE A 288 11.01 10.75 -21.49
C ILE A 288 12.51 11.06 -21.50
N GLY A 289 13.26 10.50 -22.46
CA GLY A 289 14.70 10.70 -22.58
C GLY A 289 15.07 12.17 -22.69
N LEU A 290 14.43 12.93 -23.57
CA LEU A 290 14.66 14.36 -23.74
C LEU A 290 14.16 15.20 -22.55
N THR A 291 13.23 14.68 -21.76
CA THR A 291 12.71 15.38 -20.56
C THR A 291 13.68 15.27 -19.38
N VAL A 292 14.35 14.11 -19.18
CA VAL A 292 15.16 13.82 -17.98
C VAL A 292 16.67 13.79 -18.22
N SER A 293 17.11 13.73 -19.49
CA SER A 293 18.54 13.66 -19.82
C SER A 293 19.17 15.06 -19.81
N ASP A 294 20.37 15.13 -19.29
CA ASP A 294 21.19 16.35 -19.21
C ASP A 294 22.28 16.42 -20.32
N HIS A 295 22.41 15.37 -21.13
CA HIS A 295 23.45 15.25 -22.15
C HIS A 295 23.00 15.67 -23.55
N VAL A 296 21.71 15.94 -23.75
CA VAL A 296 21.17 16.43 -25.03
C VAL A 296 20.98 17.93 -24.93
N ASP A 297 21.65 18.68 -25.79
CA ASP A 297 21.53 20.15 -25.83
C ASP A 297 20.15 20.60 -26.34
N GLU A 298 19.78 21.84 -26.03
CA GLU A 298 18.47 22.40 -26.37
C GLU A 298 18.21 22.46 -27.89
N ALA A 299 19.25 22.77 -28.69
CA ALA A 299 19.10 22.85 -30.15
C ALA A 299 18.76 21.45 -30.73
N THR A 300 19.46 20.43 -30.27
CA THR A 300 19.19 19.04 -30.65
C THR A 300 17.81 18.60 -30.17
N LYS A 301 17.41 18.93 -28.95
CA LYS A 301 16.07 18.66 -28.42
C LYS A 301 14.98 19.25 -29.33
N HIS A 302 15.07 20.54 -29.65
CA HIS A 302 14.13 21.21 -30.54
C HIS A 302 14.13 20.63 -31.96
N LYS A 303 15.28 20.19 -32.49
CA LYS A 303 15.37 19.48 -33.76
C LYS A 303 14.58 18.16 -33.74
N VAL A 304 14.73 17.36 -32.67
CA VAL A 304 13.97 16.10 -32.53
C VAL A 304 12.48 16.38 -32.38
N MET A 305 12.09 17.40 -31.63
CA MET A 305 10.69 17.82 -31.53
C MET A 305 10.10 18.23 -32.90
N ASN A 306 10.87 18.90 -33.75
CA ASN A 306 10.44 19.17 -35.15
C ASN A 306 10.22 17.86 -35.92
N GLN A 307 11.10 16.87 -35.76
CA GLN A 307 10.92 15.57 -36.39
C GLN A 307 9.65 14.87 -35.88
N MET A 308 9.32 14.96 -34.56
CA MET A 308 8.09 14.37 -34.02
C MET A 308 6.83 14.92 -34.70
N LEU A 309 6.82 16.20 -35.11
CA LEU A 309 5.68 16.81 -35.79
C LEU A 309 5.44 16.20 -37.18
N GLU A 310 6.47 15.61 -37.83
CA GLU A 310 6.33 14.93 -39.11
C GLU A 310 5.58 13.59 -38.98
N TYR A 311 5.49 13.05 -37.76
CA TYR A 311 4.81 11.78 -37.44
C TYR A 311 3.41 11.99 -36.83
N GLN A 312 2.67 12.97 -37.28
CA GLN A 312 1.24 13.13 -37.00
C GLN A 312 0.41 12.42 -38.09
N ASN A 313 -0.73 11.82 -37.66
CA ASN A 313 -1.72 11.33 -38.60
C ASN A 313 -2.57 12.46 -39.19
N SER A 314 -3.57 12.12 -40.04
CA SER A 314 -4.49 13.08 -40.66
C SER A 314 -5.31 13.91 -39.67
N ASP A 315 -5.47 13.45 -38.43
CA ASP A 315 -6.23 14.13 -37.38
C ASP A 315 -5.34 15.02 -36.49
N GLY A 316 -4.04 15.12 -36.80
CA GLY A 316 -3.06 15.86 -36.01
C GLY A 316 -2.66 15.16 -34.70
N ILE A 317 -2.81 13.84 -34.63
CA ILE A 317 -2.44 13.04 -33.48
C ILE A 317 -1.08 12.41 -33.72
N VAL A 318 -0.13 12.58 -32.79
CA VAL A 318 1.23 12.02 -32.93
C VAL A 318 1.20 10.50 -32.88
N GLN A 319 2.04 9.89 -33.71
CA GLN A 319 2.24 8.44 -33.79
C GLN A 319 3.24 7.95 -32.74
N VAL A 320 3.32 6.63 -32.56
CA VAL A 320 4.20 6.00 -31.55
C VAL A 320 5.66 5.95 -32.02
N TYR A 321 5.90 5.72 -33.31
CA TYR A 321 7.23 5.44 -33.85
C TYR A 321 7.72 6.49 -34.84
N PHE A 322 9.03 6.71 -34.90
CA PHE A 322 9.70 7.39 -36.03
C PHE A 322 9.77 6.45 -37.25
N ASP A 323 8.59 5.96 -37.66
CA ASP A 323 8.45 4.98 -38.74
C ASP A 323 7.05 5.13 -39.38
N HIS A 324 6.98 5.62 -40.61
CA HIS A 324 5.71 5.79 -41.33
C HIS A 324 5.03 4.47 -41.71
N GLU A 325 5.79 3.36 -41.75
CA GLU A 325 5.22 2.02 -42.00
C GLU A 325 4.52 1.44 -40.75
N ARG A 326 4.63 2.12 -39.60
CA ARG A 326 4.00 1.76 -38.34
C ARG A 326 3.11 2.85 -37.76
N PRO A 327 2.04 3.28 -38.48
CA PRO A 327 1.22 4.44 -38.13
C PRO A 327 0.26 4.13 -36.95
N ARG A 328 0.81 3.90 -35.78
CA ARG A 328 0.07 3.58 -34.55
C ARG A 328 -0.02 4.79 -33.66
N ILE A 329 -1.14 4.92 -32.95
CA ILE A 329 -1.35 5.93 -31.90
C ILE A 329 -1.63 5.24 -30.56
N ASP A 330 -1.19 5.85 -29.47
CA ASP A 330 -1.46 5.40 -28.10
C ASP A 330 -1.62 6.63 -27.20
N PRO A 331 -2.66 6.72 -26.36
CA PRO A 331 -2.92 7.93 -25.59
C PRO A 331 -1.84 8.23 -24.54
N ILE A 332 -1.14 7.23 -24.00
CA ILE A 332 -0.05 7.45 -23.04
C ILE A 332 1.19 8.00 -23.75
N VAL A 333 1.53 7.47 -24.92
CA VAL A 333 2.59 8.03 -25.77
C VAL A 333 2.28 9.49 -26.11
N CYS A 334 1.05 9.79 -26.51
CA CYS A 334 0.60 11.16 -26.76
C CYS A 334 0.78 12.07 -25.54
N VAL A 335 0.45 11.60 -24.34
CA VAL A 335 0.66 12.35 -23.09
C VAL A 335 2.14 12.62 -22.84
N ASN A 336 3.03 11.66 -23.08
CA ASN A 336 4.48 11.83 -22.89
C ASN A 336 5.06 12.84 -23.90
N VAL A 337 4.61 12.80 -25.16
CA VAL A 337 4.98 13.80 -26.18
C VAL A 337 4.47 15.19 -25.79
N LEU A 338 3.21 15.31 -25.40
CA LEU A 338 2.64 16.58 -24.91
C LEU A 338 3.44 17.13 -23.73
N ASN A 339 3.81 16.27 -22.75
CA ASN A 339 4.62 16.69 -21.60
C ASN A 339 5.97 17.29 -22.04
N LEU A 340 6.66 16.68 -23.00
CA LEU A 340 7.89 17.21 -23.57
C LEU A 340 7.64 18.59 -24.23
N PHE A 341 6.60 18.69 -25.07
CA PHE A 341 6.29 19.92 -25.80
C PHE A 341 5.89 21.06 -24.85
N TYR A 342 5.01 20.82 -23.91
CA TYR A 342 4.59 21.82 -22.92
C TYR A 342 5.76 22.30 -22.05
N LYS A 343 6.61 21.37 -21.60
CA LYS A 343 7.80 21.72 -20.80
C LYS A 343 8.79 22.63 -21.55
N ASN A 344 8.77 22.57 -22.87
CA ASN A 344 9.61 23.41 -23.76
C ASN A 344 8.83 24.58 -24.41
N GLY A 345 7.64 24.95 -23.91
CA GLY A 345 6.84 26.09 -24.40
C GLY A 345 6.19 25.88 -25.76
N ARG A 346 6.16 24.64 -26.27
CA ARG A 346 5.70 24.30 -27.63
C ARG A 346 4.39 23.48 -27.65
N GLY A 347 3.68 23.37 -26.53
CA GLY A 347 2.45 22.58 -26.44
C GLY A 347 1.37 22.99 -27.43
N HIS A 348 1.33 24.27 -27.82
CA HIS A 348 0.40 24.82 -28.80
C HIS A 348 0.54 24.23 -30.23
N GLU A 349 1.64 23.53 -30.51
CA GLU A 349 1.89 22.87 -31.80
C GLU A 349 1.16 21.52 -31.95
N LEU A 350 0.58 20.98 -30.84
CA LEU A 350 -0.07 19.68 -30.81
C LEU A 350 -1.56 19.75 -30.40
N PRO A 351 -2.39 20.62 -30.96
CA PRO A 351 -3.78 20.78 -30.52
C PRO A 351 -4.63 19.55 -30.79
N GLY A 352 -4.44 18.84 -31.92
CA GLY A 352 -5.14 17.59 -32.23
C GLY A 352 -4.86 16.50 -31.23
N THR A 353 -3.59 16.33 -30.89
CA THR A 353 -3.13 15.34 -29.88
C THR A 353 -3.72 15.63 -28.49
N LEU A 354 -3.71 16.90 -28.04
CA LEU A 354 -4.28 17.29 -26.75
C LEU A 354 -5.80 17.06 -26.71
N ASN A 355 -6.52 17.47 -27.76
CA ASN A 355 -7.97 17.28 -27.85
C ASN A 355 -8.35 15.79 -27.78
N TRP A 356 -7.59 14.93 -28.47
CA TRP A 356 -7.84 13.49 -28.42
C TRP A 356 -7.58 12.91 -27.04
N VAL A 357 -6.47 13.27 -26.37
CA VAL A 357 -6.17 12.84 -24.99
C VAL A 357 -7.27 13.27 -24.02
N GLU A 358 -7.82 14.48 -24.19
CA GLU A 358 -8.95 14.95 -23.38
C GLU A 358 -10.22 14.11 -23.60
N GLU A 359 -10.56 13.77 -24.85
CA GLU A 359 -11.69 12.87 -25.13
C GLU A 359 -11.46 11.45 -24.58
N VAL A 360 -10.22 10.95 -24.63
CA VAL A 360 -9.85 9.67 -23.97
C VAL A 360 -10.11 9.73 -22.46
N LEU A 361 -9.73 10.83 -21.80
CA LEU A 361 -9.99 11.03 -20.36
C LEU A 361 -11.49 11.11 -20.08
N LYS A 362 -12.20 11.95 -20.80
CA LYS A 362 -13.62 12.26 -20.64
C LYS A 362 -14.50 11.03 -20.79
N ASN A 363 -14.23 10.24 -21.83
CA ASN A 363 -15.02 9.06 -22.18
C ASN A 363 -14.49 7.76 -21.54
N ARG A 364 -13.49 7.82 -20.65
CA ARG A 364 -12.88 6.65 -19.98
C ARG A 364 -12.32 5.61 -20.97
N ALA A 365 -11.87 6.04 -22.16
CA ALA A 365 -11.40 5.09 -23.18
C ALA A 365 -10.16 4.29 -22.74
N TYR A 366 -9.46 4.75 -21.70
CA TYR A 366 -8.29 4.13 -21.09
C TYR A 366 -8.61 3.05 -20.04
N ILE A 367 -9.89 2.81 -19.68
CA ILE A 367 -10.26 2.04 -18.48
C ILE A 367 -9.73 0.60 -18.47
N SER A 368 -9.56 -0.01 -19.63
CA SER A 368 -8.99 -1.35 -19.81
C SER A 368 -7.51 -1.35 -20.19
N GLY A 369 -6.80 -0.26 -19.93
CA GLY A 369 -5.45 -0.03 -20.43
C GLY A 369 -5.44 0.49 -21.86
N THR A 370 -4.24 0.51 -22.48
CA THR A 370 -4.03 0.94 -23.88
C THR A 370 -3.43 -0.20 -24.70
N TYR A 371 -2.96 0.08 -25.91
CA TYR A 371 -2.30 -0.93 -26.73
C TYR A 371 -0.96 -1.39 -26.12
N TYR A 372 -0.23 -0.49 -25.46
CA TYR A 372 1.09 -0.78 -24.85
C TYR A 372 1.06 -0.83 -23.32
N TYR A 373 0.14 -0.15 -22.66
CA TYR A 373 0.08 -0.02 -21.21
C TYR A 373 -1.06 -0.83 -20.60
N VAL A 374 -0.82 -1.41 -19.42
CA VAL A 374 -1.68 -2.47 -18.89
C VAL A 374 -2.87 -1.91 -18.12
N SER A 375 -2.70 -0.84 -17.34
CA SER A 375 -3.72 -0.38 -16.40
C SER A 375 -4.22 1.05 -16.68
N ALA A 376 -5.47 1.31 -16.28
CA ALA A 376 -6.07 2.65 -16.31
C ALA A 376 -5.28 3.66 -15.47
N ASP A 377 -4.74 3.21 -14.35
CA ASP A 377 -4.04 4.08 -13.39
C ASP A 377 -2.73 4.63 -13.97
N GLN A 378 -2.12 3.90 -14.92
CA GLN A 378 -0.95 4.38 -15.66
C GLN A 378 -1.29 5.58 -16.55
N PHE A 379 -2.42 5.57 -17.24
CA PHE A 379 -2.85 6.74 -18.03
C PHE A 379 -3.04 7.98 -17.13
N LEU A 380 -3.71 7.82 -16.00
CA LEU A 380 -3.91 8.90 -15.04
C LEU A 380 -2.58 9.41 -14.46
N PHE A 381 -1.65 8.50 -14.16
CA PHE A 381 -0.30 8.86 -13.70
C PHE A 381 0.44 9.73 -14.73
N PHE A 382 0.53 9.28 -15.98
CA PHE A 382 1.23 10.05 -17.02
C PHE A 382 0.54 11.40 -17.28
N LEU A 383 -0.79 11.43 -17.28
CA LEU A 383 -1.55 12.68 -17.47
C LEU A 383 -1.33 13.65 -16.28
N SER A 384 -1.19 13.15 -15.04
CA SER A 384 -0.87 14.00 -13.89
C SER A 384 0.49 14.69 -14.04
N ARG A 385 1.48 14.05 -14.67
CA ARG A 385 2.79 14.62 -14.97
C ARG A 385 2.68 15.78 -15.97
N LEU A 386 1.88 15.60 -17.02
CA LEU A 386 1.59 16.69 -17.97
C LEU A 386 0.94 17.88 -17.27
N MET A 387 -0.07 17.64 -16.42
CA MET A 387 -0.75 18.69 -15.66
C MET A 387 0.21 19.48 -14.73
N GLN A 388 1.19 18.83 -14.13
CA GLN A 388 2.19 19.48 -13.29
C GLN A 388 3.12 20.43 -14.09
N ASN A 389 3.40 20.09 -15.34
CA ASN A 389 4.30 20.87 -16.21
C ASN A 389 3.58 21.88 -17.14
N ALA A 390 2.25 21.80 -17.24
CA ALA A 390 1.42 22.60 -18.14
C ALA A 390 0.21 23.20 -17.41
N PRO A 391 0.34 24.40 -16.78
CA PRO A 391 -0.75 25.02 -16.02
C PRO A 391 -2.04 25.21 -16.82
N GLU A 392 -1.96 25.52 -18.11
CA GLU A 392 -3.11 25.66 -19.00
C GLU A 392 -3.83 24.33 -19.22
N VAL A 393 -3.10 23.21 -19.34
CA VAL A 393 -3.70 21.87 -19.41
C VAL A 393 -4.35 21.53 -18.08
N HIS A 394 -3.67 21.81 -16.96
CA HIS A 394 -4.22 21.62 -15.62
C HIS A 394 -5.56 22.36 -15.49
N GLN A 395 -5.59 23.66 -15.78
CA GLN A 395 -6.81 24.47 -15.68
C GLN A 395 -7.96 23.90 -16.53
N ARG A 396 -7.63 23.36 -17.70
CA ARG A 396 -8.61 22.81 -18.65
C ARG A 396 -9.21 21.47 -18.18
N ILE A 397 -8.40 20.55 -17.67
CA ILE A 397 -8.85 19.16 -17.41
C ILE A 397 -8.95 18.77 -15.94
N ALA A 398 -8.44 19.57 -14.97
CA ALA A 398 -8.41 19.20 -13.57
C ALA A 398 -9.76 18.75 -12.97
N PRO A 399 -10.91 19.41 -13.28
CA PRO A 399 -12.19 18.96 -12.72
C PRO A 399 -12.54 17.53 -13.14
N ILE A 400 -12.46 17.24 -14.45
CA ILE A 400 -12.78 15.92 -14.97
C ILE A 400 -11.72 14.88 -14.57
N PHE A 401 -10.45 15.26 -14.51
CA PHE A 401 -9.36 14.39 -14.06
C PHE A 401 -9.58 13.97 -12.61
N LYS A 402 -9.96 14.90 -11.74
CA LYS A 402 -10.30 14.63 -10.35
C LYS A 402 -11.40 13.56 -10.23
N ASP A 403 -12.49 13.70 -10.97
CA ASP A 403 -13.58 12.74 -10.98
C ASP A 403 -13.09 11.35 -11.41
N ARG A 404 -12.25 11.28 -12.46
CA ARG A 404 -11.69 10.02 -12.98
C ARG A 404 -10.75 9.34 -11.98
N VAL A 405 -9.99 10.11 -11.21
CA VAL A 405 -9.12 9.57 -10.16
C VAL A 405 -9.96 9.04 -8.99
N VAL A 406 -10.95 9.80 -8.52
CA VAL A 406 -11.82 9.40 -7.39
C VAL A 406 -12.62 8.13 -7.72
N GLU A 407 -13.10 7.97 -8.94
CA GLU A 407 -13.78 6.75 -9.40
C GLU A 407 -12.93 5.48 -9.26
N ARG A 408 -11.61 5.62 -9.16
CA ARG A 408 -10.66 4.50 -9.07
C ARG A 408 -10.31 4.12 -7.63
N PHE A 409 -10.65 4.95 -6.63
CA PHE A 409 -10.27 4.70 -5.24
C PHE A 409 -10.78 3.35 -4.73
N GLY A 410 -9.86 2.56 -4.17
CA GLY A 410 -10.14 1.23 -3.65
C GLY A 410 -10.48 0.17 -4.70
N ALA A 411 -10.36 0.45 -6.00
CA ALA A 411 -10.42 -0.57 -7.03
C ALA A 411 -9.23 -1.52 -6.88
N GLU A 412 -9.46 -2.82 -7.12
CA GLU A 412 -8.41 -3.84 -7.11
C GLU A 412 -7.24 -3.43 -8.02
N ALA A 413 -6.04 -3.51 -7.49
CA ALA A 413 -4.85 -3.05 -8.18
C ALA A 413 -3.57 -3.68 -7.61
N ASP A 414 -2.56 -3.85 -8.45
CA ASP A 414 -1.20 -4.19 -8.06
C ASP A 414 -0.45 -2.97 -7.46
N SER A 415 0.75 -3.19 -6.92
CA SER A 415 1.57 -2.14 -6.29
C SER A 415 1.87 -0.97 -7.22
N LEU A 416 2.09 -1.25 -8.50
CA LEU A 416 2.38 -0.23 -9.52
C LEU A 416 1.16 0.65 -9.78
N SER A 417 0.00 0.04 -9.98
CA SER A 417 -1.27 0.75 -10.21
C SER A 417 -1.70 1.56 -8.97
N LEU A 418 -1.50 1.03 -7.75
CA LEU A 418 -1.72 1.77 -6.50
C LEU A 418 -0.82 3.01 -6.41
N ALA A 419 0.49 2.86 -6.67
CA ALA A 419 1.43 3.98 -6.66
C ALA A 419 1.05 5.05 -7.70
N ALA A 420 0.71 4.63 -8.92
CA ALA A 420 0.27 5.51 -10.01
C ALA A 420 -1.00 6.30 -9.62
N ARG A 421 -1.99 5.63 -9.03
CA ARG A 421 -3.25 6.24 -8.58
C ARG A 421 -3.04 7.24 -7.46
N ILE A 422 -2.21 6.90 -6.46
CA ILE A 422 -1.89 7.79 -5.34
C ILE A 422 -1.19 9.06 -5.85
N ILE A 423 -0.22 8.95 -6.77
CA ILE A 423 0.45 10.11 -7.38
C ILE A 423 -0.57 10.97 -8.13
N ALA A 424 -1.46 10.36 -8.91
CA ALA A 424 -2.51 11.06 -9.63
C ALA A 424 -3.50 11.78 -8.69
N ALA A 425 -3.84 11.16 -7.54
CA ALA A 425 -4.68 11.77 -6.51
C ALA A 425 -4.00 13.00 -5.87
N CYS A 426 -2.71 12.89 -5.55
CA CYS A 426 -1.94 14.00 -5.00
C CYS A 426 -1.86 15.19 -5.97
N ALA A 427 -1.86 14.96 -7.29
CA ALA A 427 -1.85 16.02 -8.30
C ALA A 427 -3.14 16.88 -8.31
N VAL A 428 -4.21 16.43 -7.67
CA VAL A 428 -5.47 17.16 -7.47
C VAL A 428 -5.82 17.36 -5.99
N ASP A 429 -4.79 17.43 -5.14
CA ASP A 429 -4.84 17.73 -3.72
C ASP A 429 -5.66 16.74 -2.86
N ILE A 430 -5.75 15.47 -3.30
CA ILE A 430 -6.45 14.42 -2.55
C ILE A 430 -5.46 13.41 -1.99
N VAL A 431 -5.63 13.05 -0.72
CA VAL A 431 -4.94 11.94 -0.08
C VAL A 431 -5.86 10.72 -0.08
N ASP A 432 -5.55 9.73 -0.91
CA ASP A 432 -6.20 8.42 -0.83
C ASP A 432 -5.53 7.56 0.25
N GLN A 433 -6.17 7.57 1.42
CA GLN A 433 -5.65 6.86 2.59
C GLN A 433 -5.77 5.34 2.47
N ARG A 434 -6.83 4.85 1.80
CA ARG A 434 -7.09 3.42 1.64
C ARG A 434 -6.02 2.78 0.75
N ASP A 435 -5.81 3.34 -0.43
CA ASP A 435 -4.82 2.81 -1.39
C ASP A 435 -3.40 2.97 -0.87
N LEU A 436 -3.09 4.07 -0.15
CA LEU A 436 -1.80 4.21 0.53
C LEU A 436 -1.56 3.10 1.56
N THR A 437 -2.57 2.76 2.36
CA THR A 437 -2.42 1.67 3.36
C THR A 437 -2.19 0.34 2.68
N THR A 438 -2.92 0.07 1.60
CA THR A 438 -2.73 -1.14 0.79
C THR A 438 -1.33 -1.18 0.19
N LEU A 439 -0.86 -0.09 -0.42
CA LEU A 439 0.49 -0.01 -0.99
C LEU A 439 1.57 -0.29 0.07
N LEU A 440 1.46 0.32 1.25
CA LEU A 440 2.40 0.10 2.35
C LEU A 440 2.45 -1.38 2.77
N SER A 441 1.30 -2.05 2.87
CA SER A 441 1.23 -3.45 3.28
C SER A 441 1.87 -4.42 2.27
N LEU A 442 2.00 -4.02 1.00
CA LEU A 442 2.55 -4.83 -0.10
C LEU A 442 4.09 -4.75 -0.22
N GLN A 443 4.77 -3.93 0.58
CA GLN A 443 6.24 -3.86 0.53
C GLN A 443 6.88 -5.18 0.91
N ASN A 444 7.81 -5.70 0.11
CA ASN A 444 8.53 -6.94 0.35
C ASN A 444 9.59 -6.79 1.47
N ARG A 445 10.09 -7.92 1.99
CA ARG A 445 11.14 -7.94 3.02
C ARG A 445 12.42 -7.23 2.59
N ASP A 446 12.78 -7.32 1.32
CA ASP A 446 13.96 -6.66 0.73
C ASP A 446 13.77 -5.15 0.51
N GLY A 447 12.59 -4.61 0.84
CA GLY A 447 12.23 -3.21 0.68
C GLY A 447 11.63 -2.86 -0.68
N SER A 448 11.54 -3.80 -1.61
CA SER A 448 10.96 -3.58 -2.94
C SER A 448 9.43 -3.62 -2.94
N TRP A 449 8.85 -3.12 -4.03
CA TRP A 449 7.52 -3.47 -4.50
C TRP A 449 7.67 -4.14 -5.87
N LYS A 450 7.22 -5.40 -6.01
CA LYS A 450 7.48 -6.25 -7.18
C LYS A 450 6.24 -6.55 -8.02
N ASP A 451 5.07 -6.26 -7.49
CA ASP A 451 3.83 -6.53 -8.21
C ASP A 451 3.48 -5.36 -9.13
N GLY A 452 3.21 -5.68 -10.37
CA GLY A 452 2.73 -4.73 -11.35
C GLY A 452 3.35 -4.91 -12.73
N TRP A 453 2.47 -5.12 -13.71
CA TRP A 453 2.84 -5.12 -15.10
C TRP A 453 2.75 -3.69 -15.63
N PHE A 454 3.84 -3.21 -16.22
CA PHE A 454 3.92 -1.83 -16.66
C PHE A 454 3.46 -1.68 -18.10
N TYR A 455 4.03 -2.45 -19.00
CA TYR A 455 3.67 -2.44 -20.41
C TYR A 455 3.63 -3.85 -21.01
N LYS A 456 3.23 -3.92 -22.28
CA LYS A 456 3.08 -5.17 -23.01
C LYS A 456 3.51 -5.02 -24.47
N TYR A 457 3.96 -6.09 -25.05
CA TYR A 457 4.07 -6.18 -26.50
C TYR A 457 2.68 -6.18 -27.12
N GLY A 458 2.37 -5.17 -27.92
CA GLY A 458 1.02 -5.00 -28.46
C GLY A 458 0.53 -6.16 -29.32
N ALA A 459 1.40 -6.80 -30.09
CA ALA A 459 1.03 -7.91 -30.96
C ALA A 459 0.88 -9.25 -30.23
N SER A 460 1.81 -9.57 -29.32
CA SER A 460 1.83 -10.85 -28.60
C SER A 460 1.11 -10.81 -27.24
N GLY A 461 0.88 -9.62 -26.69
CA GLY A 461 0.32 -9.47 -25.36
C GLY A 461 1.25 -9.87 -24.21
N ILE A 462 2.53 -10.20 -24.50
CA ILE A 462 3.52 -10.52 -23.47
C ILE A 462 3.69 -9.31 -22.56
N LEU A 463 3.49 -9.50 -21.26
CA LEU A 463 3.55 -8.46 -20.25
C LEU A 463 5.01 -8.20 -19.83
N ILE A 464 5.32 -6.97 -19.46
CA ILE A 464 6.65 -6.53 -19.03
C ILE A 464 6.51 -5.78 -17.70
N LYS A 465 7.35 -6.14 -16.73
CA LYS A 465 7.45 -5.46 -15.43
C LYS A 465 8.88 -5.04 -15.14
N ASN A 466 9.00 -4.06 -14.23
CA ASN A 466 10.29 -3.61 -13.70
C ASN A 466 10.14 -3.29 -12.21
N ASP A 467 10.77 -4.10 -11.37
CA ASP A 467 10.70 -3.96 -9.91
C ASP A 467 11.30 -2.62 -9.42
N GLY A 468 12.28 -2.08 -10.16
CA GLY A 468 12.87 -0.76 -9.88
C GLY A 468 11.90 0.38 -10.14
N VAL A 469 11.13 0.34 -11.25
CA VAL A 469 10.08 1.34 -11.56
C VAL A 469 9.00 1.29 -10.50
N THR A 470 8.47 0.10 -10.19
CA THR A 470 7.42 -0.05 -9.18
C THR A 470 7.87 0.48 -7.82
N THR A 471 9.11 0.14 -7.40
CA THR A 471 9.68 0.63 -6.14
C THR A 471 9.89 2.15 -6.14
N ALA A 472 10.42 2.72 -7.22
CA ALA A 472 10.65 4.16 -7.32
C ALA A 472 9.33 4.96 -7.30
N LEU A 473 8.30 4.49 -8.00
CA LEU A 473 6.98 5.13 -8.00
C LEU A 473 6.26 4.94 -6.66
N ALA A 474 6.41 3.80 -5.98
CA ALA A 474 5.87 3.59 -4.63
C ALA A 474 6.49 4.57 -3.61
N ILE A 475 7.82 4.74 -3.64
CA ILE A 475 8.51 5.74 -2.81
C ILE A 475 7.98 7.14 -3.11
N ARG A 476 7.88 7.53 -4.38
CA ARG A 476 7.36 8.83 -4.80
C ARG A 476 5.92 9.03 -4.32
N ALA A 477 5.04 8.04 -4.47
CA ALA A 477 3.65 8.11 -3.99
C ALA A 477 3.57 8.41 -2.49
N ILE A 478 4.39 7.75 -1.67
CA ILE A 478 4.44 7.97 -0.22
C ILE A 478 4.95 9.39 0.07
N GLN A 479 6.01 9.84 -0.61
CA GLN A 479 6.59 11.18 -0.44
C GLN A 479 5.61 12.28 -0.87
N ASP A 480 4.88 12.11 -1.98
CA ASP A 480 3.88 13.07 -2.45
C ASP A 480 2.73 13.21 -1.44
N VAL A 481 2.28 12.11 -0.82
CA VAL A 481 1.29 12.15 0.27
C VAL A 481 1.83 12.88 1.50
N GLU A 482 3.06 12.60 1.93
CA GLU A 482 3.68 13.30 3.07
C GLU A 482 3.78 14.80 2.83
N LYS A 483 4.22 15.18 1.62
CA LYS A 483 4.31 16.59 1.20
C LYS A 483 2.94 17.27 1.19
N LEU A 484 1.93 16.61 0.62
CA LEU A 484 0.58 17.16 0.54
C LEU A 484 -0.03 17.36 1.93
N ARG A 485 0.11 16.37 2.83
CA ARG A 485 -0.36 16.49 4.22
C ARG A 485 0.29 17.64 4.97
N LYS A 486 1.60 17.83 4.78
CA LYS A 486 2.33 18.94 5.39
C LYS A 486 1.80 20.28 4.90
N SER A 487 1.61 20.43 3.59
CA SER A 487 1.04 21.65 2.99
C SER A 487 -0.38 21.92 3.50
N GLN A 488 -1.24 20.91 3.57
CA GLN A 488 -2.61 21.05 4.09
C GLN A 488 -2.63 21.45 5.57
N ALA A 489 -1.75 20.90 6.39
CA ALA A 489 -1.62 21.27 7.80
C ALA A 489 -1.13 22.71 7.99
N GLU A 490 -0.17 23.18 7.19
CA GLU A 490 0.33 24.56 7.21
C GLU A 490 -0.79 25.57 6.83
N VAL A 491 -1.58 25.23 5.80
CA VAL A 491 -2.75 26.05 5.40
C VAL A 491 -3.80 26.11 6.51
N ALA A 492 -4.09 24.98 7.16
CA ALA A 492 -5.06 24.93 8.28
C ALA A 492 -4.59 25.71 9.53
N ALA A 493 -3.28 25.74 9.78
CA ALA A 493 -2.68 26.46 10.90
C ALA A 493 -2.58 27.99 10.68
N THR A 494 -2.75 28.48 9.44
CA THR A 494 -2.64 29.91 9.12
C THR A 494 -3.91 30.65 9.60
N PRO A 495 -3.80 31.71 10.41
CA PRO A 495 -4.95 32.49 10.87
C PRO A 495 -5.77 33.04 9.71
N ARG A 496 -7.10 32.93 9.78
CA ARG A 496 -8.06 33.35 8.73
C ARG A 496 -7.90 34.80 8.25
N THR A 497 -7.28 35.67 9.02
CA THR A 497 -7.03 37.08 8.69
C THR A 497 -5.98 37.30 7.62
N LYS A 498 -5.16 36.26 7.28
CA LYS A 498 -4.12 36.33 6.24
C LYS A 498 -4.43 35.48 5.01
N GLN A 499 -5.58 34.78 5.00
CA GLN A 499 -5.95 33.95 3.85
C GLN A 499 -6.56 34.80 2.74
N SER A 500 -6.06 34.64 1.52
CA SER A 500 -6.64 35.28 0.34
C SER A 500 -8.02 34.67 0.04
N PRO A 501 -8.95 35.39 -0.64
CA PRO A 501 -10.28 34.87 -0.99
C PRO A 501 -10.27 33.58 -1.81
N LEU A 502 -9.19 33.29 -2.51
CA LEU A 502 -8.98 32.07 -3.31
C LEU A 502 -8.79 30.82 -2.42
N ILE A 503 -8.06 30.95 -1.28
CA ILE A 503 -7.81 29.85 -0.35
C ILE A 503 -9.10 29.46 0.39
N LEU A 504 -9.95 30.44 0.74
CA LEU A 504 -11.26 30.20 1.37
C LEU A 504 -12.23 29.42 0.44
N LYS A 505 -12.11 29.57 -0.87
CA LYS A 505 -12.94 28.85 -1.85
C LYS A 505 -12.50 27.38 -1.95
N ALA A 506 -11.20 27.11 -1.89
CA ALA A 506 -10.64 25.75 -1.87
C ALA A 506 -11.00 24.99 -0.57
N LEU A 507 -10.92 25.63 0.59
CA LEU A 507 -11.29 25.02 1.88
C LEU A 507 -12.80 24.70 1.98
N ARG A 508 -13.69 25.51 1.39
CA ARG A 508 -15.12 25.21 1.37
C ARG A 508 -15.46 23.99 0.53
N SER A 509 -14.71 23.69 -0.54
CA SER A 509 -14.92 22.47 -1.32
C SER A 509 -14.45 21.20 -0.61
N ILE A 510 -13.48 21.31 0.31
CA ILE A 510 -13.00 20.17 1.14
C ILE A 510 -14.02 19.83 2.24
N VAL A 511 -14.59 20.84 2.91
CA VAL A 511 -15.55 20.64 4.01
C VAL A 511 -16.92 20.13 3.52
N SER A 512 -17.32 20.44 2.29
CA SER A 512 -18.59 19.93 1.74
C SER A 512 -18.56 18.44 1.38
N PHE A 513 -17.38 17.82 1.30
CA PHE A 513 -17.23 16.40 0.95
C PHE A 513 -17.23 15.47 2.18
N THR A 514 -16.97 16.00 3.39
CA THR A 514 -17.06 15.22 4.64
C THR A 514 -18.50 15.07 5.16
N GLY A 515 -19.47 15.80 4.60
CA GLY A 515 -20.88 15.79 5.01
C GLY A 515 -21.76 14.74 4.32
N PHE A 516 -21.24 13.88 3.45
CA PHE A 516 -22.05 12.91 2.69
C PHE A 516 -21.90 11.46 3.19
N LEU A 517 -21.35 11.25 4.38
CA LEU A 517 -21.24 9.92 5.02
C LEU A 517 -22.18 9.72 6.23
N ASP A 518 -23.14 10.63 6.44
CA ASP A 518 -24.23 10.44 7.40
C ASP A 518 -25.57 10.27 6.64
N HIS A 519 -25.76 9.07 6.09
CA HIS A 519 -27.09 8.42 5.95
C HIS A 519 -26.88 6.96 5.55
#